data_242604b8bec7965404186f55604c5c95
#
_entry.id   242604b8bec7965404186f55604c5c95
#
_cell.length_a   1.000
_cell.length_b   1.000
_cell.length_c   1.000
_cell.angle_alpha   90.00
_cell.angle_beta   90.00
_cell.angle_gamma   90.00
#
_symmetry.space_group_name_H-M   'P 1'
#
loop_
_entity.id
_entity.type
_entity.pdbx_description
1 polymer ?
#
loop_
_entity_poly.entity_id
_entity_poly.type
_entity_poly.pdbx_seq_one_letter_code
_entity_poly.pdbx_strand_id
1 'polypeptide(L)'
;MDELKEELLKTIAKYYDKKDKSRTHIPGKNVIQHAGPYLRKEEFLAAFKTLLNEWMVTGENGQKFENEFCKLMGQPYGIVTNSGSSANLLMLSALKSKTTYNLKKAKIITPAFCFPTTLNPIIQNGFEPVFVDVKLGDYNIDTEEIEKVIDKDCKVLFFSHNFGTPANMDKIMKIVEEHDLILLEDNCDALRSQFDGKVTGSFGVMSSCSFYPAHHITLGEGGFVACSNENLARVVRSLRDWGRGCYCIGKKANESKTGTC
;
A
#
# COMPACT_ATOMS: atom_id res chain seq x y z
N MET A 1 -13.13 33.25 15.10
CA MET A 1 -12.20 32.15 14.79
C MET A 1 -12.38 31.65 13.35
N ASP A 2 -13.62 31.44 12.90
CA ASP A 2 -13.87 30.91 11.53
C ASP A 2 -13.45 31.90 10.44
N GLU A 3 -13.64 33.21 10.62
CA GLU A 3 -13.17 34.24 9.68
C GLU A 3 -11.65 34.24 9.53
N LEU A 4 -10.91 34.16 10.65
CA LEU A 4 -9.43 34.08 10.63
C LEU A 4 -8.93 32.82 9.97
N LYS A 5 -9.62 31.68 10.16
CA LYS A 5 -9.31 30.41 9.49
C LYS A 5 -9.50 30.53 7.99
N GLU A 6 -10.59 31.17 7.55
CA GLU A 6 -10.82 31.38 6.12
C GLU A 6 -9.80 32.35 5.51
N GLU A 7 -9.45 33.43 6.20
CA GLU A 7 -8.43 34.38 5.75
C GLU A 7 -7.06 33.71 5.60
N LEU A 8 -6.67 32.88 6.58
CA LEU A 8 -5.44 32.09 6.53
C LEU A 8 -5.43 31.16 5.32
N LEU A 9 -6.52 30.42 5.08
CA LEU A 9 -6.62 29.52 3.92
C LEU A 9 -6.57 30.27 2.58
N LYS A 10 -7.20 31.45 2.50
CA LYS A 10 -7.08 32.34 1.33
C LYS A 10 -5.65 32.82 1.10
N THR A 11 -4.92 33.13 2.16
CA THR A 11 -3.52 33.55 2.09
C THR A 11 -2.62 32.41 1.61
N ILE A 12 -2.83 31.22 2.14
CA ILE A 12 -2.13 29.99 1.70
C ILE A 12 -2.41 29.73 0.22
N ALA A 13 -3.68 29.82 -0.20
CA ALA A 13 -4.05 29.64 -1.60
C ALA A 13 -3.30 30.61 -2.52
N LYS A 14 -3.27 31.90 -2.16
CA LYS A 14 -2.53 32.94 -2.94
C LYS A 14 -1.04 32.66 -3.02
N TYR A 15 -0.43 32.16 -1.93
CA TYR A 15 0.98 31.78 -1.91
C TYR A 15 1.27 30.66 -2.93
N TYR A 16 0.47 29.59 -2.93
CA TYR A 16 0.68 28.48 -3.86
C TYR A 16 0.33 28.83 -5.29
N ASP A 17 -0.69 29.64 -5.55
CA ASP A 17 -0.98 30.17 -6.90
C ASP A 17 0.21 30.94 -7.48
N LYS A 18 0.91 31.70 -6.65
CA LYS A 18 2.13 32.41 -7.05
C LYS A 18 3.31 31.47 -7.24
N LYS A 19 3.48 30.50 -6.35
CA LYS A 19 4.55 29.52 -6.41
C LYS A 19 4.41 28.62 -7.66
N ASP A 20 3.22 28.15 -7.98
CA ASP A 20 2.97 27.31 -9.14
C ASP A 20 3.26 28.03 -10.46
N LYS A 21 2.95 29.33 -10.56
CA LYS A 21 3.34 30.14 -11.71
C LYS A 21 4.86 30.28 -11.88
N SER A 22 5.63 30.17 -10.80
CA SER A 22 7.10 30.22 -10.84
C SER A 22 7.78 28.88 -11.19
N ARG A 23 7.03 27.79 -11.27
CA ARG A 23 7.54 26.43 -11.60
C ARG A 23 7.75 26.22 -13.10
N THR A 24 8.14 27.24 -13.84
CA THR A 24 8.43 27.11 -15.28
C THR A 24 9.78 26.42 -15.46
N HIS A 25 9.79 25.27 -16.12
CA HIS A 25 11.04 24.62 -16.52
C HIS A 25 11.70 25.41 -17.64
N ILE A 26 12.96 25.78 -17.45
CA ILE A 26 13.78 26.44 -18.48
C ILE A 26 14.84 25.44 -18.94
N PRO A 27 14.75 24.93 -20.19
CA PRO A 27 15.73 24.01 -20.74
C PRO A 27 17.16 24.57 -20.62
N GLY A 28 18.09 23.72 -20.18
CA GLY A 28 19.49 24.09 -19.96
C GLY A 28 19.81 24.92 -18.72
N LYS A 29 18.79 25.37 -17.96
CA LYS A 29 18.96 26.09 -16.69
C LYS A 29 18.48 25.32 -15.47
N ASN A 30 17.37 24.60 -15.59
CA ASN A 30 16.81 23.83 -14.48
C ASN A 30 17.21 22.36 -14.57
N VAL A 31 17.55 21.79 -13.42
CA VAL A 31 17.76 20.34 -13.31
C VAL A 31 16.40 19.64 -13.38
N ILE A 32 16.30 18.62 -14.23
CA ILE A 32 15.17 17.70 -14.23
C ILE A 32 15.42 16.68 -13.13
N GLN A 33 14.57 16.66 -12.11
CA GLN A 33 14.64 15.66 -11.06
C GLN A 33 14.05 14.36 -11.58
N HIS A 34 14.71 13.23 -11.27
CA HIS A 34 14.23 11.91 -11.67
C HIS A 34 12.98 11.46 -10.88
N ALA A 35 12.76 12.01 -9.69
CA ALA A 35 11.60 11.76 -8.85
C ALA A 35 11.31 12.98 -7.95
N GLY A 36 10.07 13.10 -7.52
CA GLY A 36 9.67 14.14 -6.57
C GLY A 36 8.16 14.36 -6.55
N PRO A 37 7.62 14.92 -5.46
CA PRO A 37 6.20 15.14 -5.33
C PRO A 37 5.72 16.24 -6.27
N TYR A 38 4.62 16.00 -6.94
CA TYR A 38 3.89 17.03 -7.68
C TYR A 38 2.63 17.42 -6.89
N LEU A 39 2.82 18.33 -5.94
CA LEU A 39 1.75 18.83 -5.08
C LEU A 39 1.38 20.24 -5.49
N ARG A 40 0.10 20.52 -5.55
CA ARG A 40 -0.49 21.81 -5.86
C ARG A 40 -1.19 22.42 -4.66
N LYS A 41 -1.83 23.52 -4.89
CA LYS A 41 -2.60 24.27 -3.89
C LYS A 41 -3.65 23.41 -3.18
N GLU A 42 -4.32 22.54 -3.93
CA GLU A 42 -5.44 21.73 -3.42
C GLU A 42 -4.99 20.78 -2.32
N GLU A 43 -3.87 20.09 -2.52
CA GLU A 43 -3.30 19.14 -1.54
C GLU A 43 -2.86 19.88 -0.27
N PHE A 44 -2.18 21.02 -0.42
CA PHE A 44 -1.77 21.83 0.73
C PHE A 44 -2.97 22.39 1.51
N LEU A 45 -3.99 22.90 0.83
CA LEU A 45 -5.20 23.38 1.49
C LEU A 45 -5.93 22.27 2.24
N ALA A 46 -5.99 21.05 1.70
CA ALA A 46 -6.58 19.92 2.40
C ALA A 46 -5.79 19.56 3.66
N ALA A 47 -4.46 19.54 3.58
CA ALA A 47 -3.58 19.32 4.73
C ALA A 47 -3.74 20.40 5.79
N PHE A 48 -3.71 21.68 5.42
CA PHE A 48 -3.90 22.79 6.36
C PHE A 48 -5.28 22.78 7.02
N LYS A 49 -6.35 22.47 6.29
CA LYS A 49 -7.69 22.31 6.88
C LYS A 49 -7.71 21.22 7.96
N THR A 50 -7.02 20.12 7.73
CA THR A 50 -6.92 19.01 8.70
C THR A 50 -6.14 19.45 9.94
N LEU A 51 -5.01 20.14 9.77
CA LEU A 51 -4.21 20.68 10.88
C LEU A 51 -4.99 21.70 11.72
N LEU A 52 -5.73 22.59 11.07
CA LEU A 52 -6.56 23.60 11.75
C LEU A 52 -7.76 23.00 12.50
N ASN A 53 -8.10 21.75 12.25
CA ASN A 53 -9.10 21.01 13.02
C ASN A 53 -8.49 20.28 14.23
N GLU A 54 -7.18 20.37 14.43
CA GLU A 54 -6.42 19.78 15.56
C GLU A 54 -6.56 18.25 15.68
N TRP A 55 -7.07 17.59 14.65
CA TRP A 55 -7.21 16.14 14.64
C TRP A 55 -6.06 15.49 13.84
N MET A 56 -5.03 15.06 14.57
CA MET A 56 -3.75 14.62 13.99
C MET A 56 -3.59 13.09 13.93
N VAL A 57 -4.65 12.34 14.17
CA VAL A 57 -4.68 10.86 14.04
C VAL A 57 -5.67 10.48 12.95
N THR A 58 -5.76 9.17 12.65
CA THR A 58 -6.75 8.67 11.68
C THR A 58 -8.16 9.13 12.07
N GLY A 59 -8.79 9.90 11.19
CA GLY A 59 -10.11 10.49 11.38
C GLY A 59 -11.01 10.24 10.17
N GLU A 60 -12.03 11.09 10.01
CA GLU A 60 -13.02 10.97 8.91
C GLU A 60 -12.38 11.00 7.52
N ASN A 61 -11.36 11.85 7.29
CA ASN A 61 -10.64 11.92 6.02
C ASN A 61 -9.88 10.62 5.73
N GLY A 62 -9.24 10.03 6.76
CA GLY A 62 -8.55 8.75 6.62
C GLY A 62 -9.52 7.62 6.29
N GLN A 63 -10.68 7.57 6.95
CA GLN A 63 -11.72 6.59 6.68
C GLN A 63 -12.30 6.75 5.27
N LYS A 64 -12.58 7.97 4.85
CA LYS A 64 -13.06 8.26 3.50
C LYS A 64 -12.03 7.81 2.47
N PHE A 65 -10.75 8.11 2.72
CA PHE A 65 -9.66 7.68 1.86
C PHE A 65 -9.57 6.14 1.78
N GLU A 66 -9.63 5.43 2.92
CA GLU A 66 -9.64 3.96 2.95
C GLU A 66 -10.77 3.40 2.07
N ASN A 67 -11.97 3.94 2.18
CA ASN A 67 -13.16 3.50 1.44
C ASN A 67 -13.12 3.80 -0.07
N GLU A 68 -12.45 4.86 -0.48
CA GLU A 68 -12.33 5.26 -1.88
C GLU A 68 -11.12 4.61 -2.56
N PHE A 69 -9.98 4.57 -1.86
CA PHE A 69 -8.74 4.08 -2.44
C PHE A 69 -8.73 2.56 -2.62
N CYS A 70 -9.36 1.78 -1.73
CA CYS A 70 -9.47 0.34 -1.93
C CYS A 70 -10.17 -0.03 -3.24
N LYS A 71 -11.15 0.78 -3.67
CA LYS A 71 -11.83 0.60 -4.97
C LYS A 71 -10.89 0.83 -6.15
N LEU A 72 -9.97 1.81 -6.04
CA LEU A 72 -8.93 2.03 -7.06
C LEU A 72 -7.97 0.85 -7.17
N MET A 73 -7.73 0.17 -6.06
CA MET A 73 -6.91 -1.05 -5.98
C MET A 73 -7.69 -2.31 -6.41
N GLY A 74 -8.99 -2.19 -6.73
CA GLY A 74 -9.84 -3.32 -7.11
C GLY A 74 -10.15 -4.27 -5.95
N GLN A 75 -10.04 -3.81 -4.70
CA GLN A 75 -10.28 -4.59 -3.48
C GLN A 75 -11.43 -3.97 -2.65
N PRO A 76 -12.19 -4.77 -1.90
CA PRO A 76 -13.32 -4.26 -1.13
C PRO A 76 -12.95 -3.53 0.16
N TYR A 77 -11.76 -3.80 0.73
CA TYR A 77 -11.32 -3.24 2.00
C TYR A 77 -9.93 -2.65 1.90
N GLY A 78 -9.67 -1.60 2.68
CA GLY A 78 -8.38 -0.96 2.68
C GLY A 78 -8.02 -0.32 4.02
N ILE A 79 -6.72 -0.29 4.32
CA ILE A 79 -6.16 0.24 5.55
C ILE A 79 -4.96 1.13 5.21
N VAL A 80 -5.03 2.40 5.60
CA VAL A 80 -3.92 3.35 5.47
C VAL A 80 -2.82 3.01 6.47
N THR A 81 -1.56 3.15 6.03
CA THR A 81 -0.36 2.95 6.84
C THR A 81 0.60 4.12 6.68
N ASN A 82 1.70 4.13 7.44
CA ASN A 82 2.69 5.19 7.37
C ASN A 82 3.70 5.04 6.21
N SER A 83 3.75 3.88 5.55
CA SER A 83 4.59 3.65 4.37
C SER A 83 4.18 2.36 3.64
N GLY A 84 4.59 2.21 2.37
CA GLY A 84 4.48 0.95 1.63
C GLY A 84 5.25 -0.19 2.30
N SER A 85 6.41 0.12 2.88
CA SER A 85 7.21 -0.85 3.65
C SER A 85 6.46 -1.40 4.86
N SER A 86 5.75 -0.54 5.60
CA SER A 86 4.88 -0.97 6.69
C SER A 86 3.67 -1.74 6.20
N ALA A 87 3.14 -1.40 5.03
CA ALA A 87 2.07 -2.16 4.39
C ALA A 87 2.51 -3.61 4.11
N ASN A 88 3.69 -3.80 3.51
CA ASN A 88 4.27 -5.11 3.28
C ASN A 88 4.46 -5.91 4.59
N LEU A 89 4.98 -5.26 5.64
CA LEU A 89 5.15 -5.89 6.94
C LEU A 89 3.82 -6.33 7.56
N LEU A 90 2.79 -5.50 7.46
CA LEU A 90 1.46 -5.81 7.99
C LEU A 90 0.80 -6.98 7.23
N MET A 91 0.94 -7.05 5.90
CA MET A 91 0.43 -8.16 5.11
C MET A 91 1.02 -9.49 5.58
N LEU A 92 2.34 -9.57 5.68
CA LEU A 92 3.03 -10.80 6.13
C LEU A 92 2.68 -11.13 7.60
N SER A 93 2.61 -10.13 8.47
CA SER A 93 2.23 -10.31 9.87
C SER A 93 0.79 -10.82 10.02
N ALA A 94 -0.12 -10.36 9.16
CA ALA A 94 -1.51 -10.80 9.17
C ALA A 94 -1.67 -12.29 8.86
N LEU A 95 -0.77 -12.89 8.08
CA LEU A 95 -0.82 -14.34 7.79
C LEU A 95 -0.58 -15.20 9.03
N LYS A 96 0.04 -14.66 10.08
CA LYS A 96 0.33 -15.39 11.33
C LYS A 96 -0.86 -15.40 12.30
N SER A 97 -1.85 -14.55 12.09
CA SER A 97 -3.02 -14.48 12.96
C SER A 97 -3.81 -15.79 12.96
N LYS A 98 -4.26 -16.21 14.15
CA LYS A 98 -5.11 -17.41 14.31
C LYS A 98 -6.45 -17.30 13.60
N THR A 99 -6.89 -16.08 13.33
CA THR A 99 -8.17 -15.81 12.66
C THR A 99 -8.05 -15.67 11.15
N THR A 100 -6.83 -15.74 10.62
CA THR A 100 -6.55 -15.74 9.16
C THR A 100 -5.97 -17.10 8.76
N TYR A 101 -4.72 -17.13 8.31
CA TYR A 101 -4.06 -18.34 7.81
C TYR A 101 -3.31 -19.12 8.90
N ASN A 102 -3.07 -18.51 10.07
CA ASN A 102 -2.35 -19.10 11.21
C ASN A 102 -0.99 -19.70 10.84
N LEU A 103 -0.29 -19.10 9.87
CA LEU A 103 1.02 -19.58 9.44
C LEU A 103 2.05 -19.37 10.55
N LYS A 104 2.63 -20.45 11.07
CA LYS A 104 3.71 -20.41 12.09
C LYS A 104 5.08 -20.39 11.45
N LYS A 105 5.28 -21.28 10.49
CA LYS A 105 6.46 -21.44 9.66
C LYS A 105 5.98 -21.68 8.24
N ALA A 106 6.60 -21.04 7.29
CA ALA A 106 6.30 -21.23 5.86
C ALA A 106 7.47 -20.74 5.04
N LYS A 107 7.62 -21.31 3.87
CA LYS A 107 8.45 -20.76 2.80
C LYS A 107 7.61 -19.80 1.97
N ILE A 108 8.22 -18.67 1.63
CA ILE A 108 7.59 -17.63 0.81
C ILE A 108 8.42 -17.43 -0.45
N ILE A 109 7.81 -17.72 -1.59
CA ILE A 109 8.43 -17.52 -2.89
C ILE A 109 8.43 -16.03 -3.20
N THR A 110 9.59 -15.49 -3.54
CA THR A 110 9.78 -14.06 -3.81
C THR A 110 10.88 -13.85 -4.86
N PRO A 111 10.80 -12.79 -5.70
CA PRO A 111 11.86 -12.53 -6.67
C PRO A 111 13.17 -12.12 -5.99
N ALA A 112 14.29 -12.52 -6.57
CA ALA A 112 15.63 -12.11 -6.13
C ALA A 112 15.90 -10.62 -6.42
N PHE A 113 15.22 -10.04 -7.39
CA PHE A 113 15.25 -8.61 -7.71
C PHE A 113 13.94 -7.97 -7.30
N CYS A 114 13.95 -7.26 -6.19
CA CYS A 114 12.81 -6.52 -5.66
C CYS A 114 13.27 -5.39 -4.75
N PHE A 115 12.34 -4.54 -4.36
CA PHE A 115 12.65 -3.56 -3.32
C PHE A 115 12.93 -4.27 -1.97
N PRO A 116 13.87 -3.79 -1.15
CA PRO A 116 14.26 -4.50 0.09
C PRO A 116 13.09 -4.81 1.02
N THR A 117 12.04 -4.00 1.02
CA THR A 117 10.89 -4.21 1.90
C THR A 117 9.80 -5.13 1.32
N THR A 118 10.02 -5.69 0.12
CA THR A 118 9.31 -6.88 -0.34
C THR A 118 9.90 -8.13 0.33
N LEU A 119 11.23 -8.17 0.52
CA LEU A 119 11.94 -9.28 1.15
C LEU A 119 11.95 -9.22 2.69
N ASN A 120 12.35 -8.06 3.27
CA ASN A 120 12.62 -7.95 4.71
C ASN A 120 11.47 -8.42 5.62
N PRO A 121 10.19 -8.14 5.33
CA PRO A 121 9.07 -8.62 6.13
C PRO A 121 8.94 -10.13 6.19
N ILE A 122 9.43 -10.86 5.20
CA ILE A 122 9.46 -12.34 5.22
C ILE A 122 10.33 -12.80 6.39
N ILE A 123 11.56 -12.26 6.47
CA ILE A 123 12.54 -12.58 7.51
C ILE A 123 12.08 -12.07 8.88
N GLN A 124 11.56 -10.84 8.95
CA GLN A 124 11.06 -10.23 10.19
C GLN A 124 9.93 -11.03 10.82
N ASN A 125 9.11 -11.70 10.01
CA ASN A 125 8.04 -12.57 10.51
C ASN A 125 8.51 -14.00 10.80
N GLY A 126 9.79 -14.33 10.58
CA GLY A 126 10.35 -15.66 10.79
C GLY A 126 9.91 -16.68 9.73
N PHE A 127 9.53 -16.22 8.56
CA PHE A 127 9.34 -17.03 7.36
C PHE A 127 10.67 -17.19 6.62
N GLU A 128 10.74 -18.21 5.77
CA GLU A 128 11.91 -18.53 4.94
C GLU A 128 11.68 -18.01 3.51
N PRO A 129 12.52 -17.11 2.99
CA PRO A 129 12.42 -16.70 1.60
C PRO A 129 12.95 -17.79 0.65
N VAL A 130 12.20 -18.08 -0.41
CA VAL A 130 12.64 -18.90 -1.54
C VAL A 130 12.77 -17.98 -2.75
N PHE A 131 14.00 -17.77 -3.18
CA PHE A 131 14.27 -16.84 -4.26
C PHE A 131 14.04 -17.46 -5.63
N VAL A 132 13.42 -16.67 -6.48
CA VAL A 132 13.23 -16.95 -7.91
C VAL A 132 13.86 -15.81 -8.70
N ASP A 133 14.49 -16.11 -9.81
CA ASP A 133 15.05 -15.09 -10.68
C ASP A 133 13.95 -14.27 -11.37
N VAL A 134 14.34 -13.17 -11.98
CA VAL A 134 13.46 -12.31 -12.76
C VAL A 134 13.72 -12.48 -14.24
N LYS A 135 12.68 -12.29 -15.04
CA LYS A 135 12.79 -12.35 -16.47
C LYS A 135 13.47 -11.10 -17.02
N LEU A 136 14.51 -11.27 -17.80
CA LEU A 136 15.17 -10.16 -18.48
C LEU A 136 14.21 -9.48 -19.46
N GLY A 137 14.16 -8.15 -19.39
CA GLY A 137 13.33 -7.31 -20.25
C GLY A 137 12.17 -6.65 -19.53
N ASP A 138 11.43 -7.37 -18.68
CA ASP A 138 10.37 -6.81 -17.84
C ASP A 138 10.71 -6.79 -16.35
N TYR A 139 11.72 -7.53 -15.93
CA TYR A 139 12.22 -7.61 -14.55
C TYR A 139 11.20 -8.11 -13.51
N ASN A 140 10.10 -8.68 -13.96
CA ASN A 140 9.15 -9.36 -13.08
C ASN A 140 9.61 -10.79 -12.79
N ILE A 141 9.04 -11.37 -11.72
CA ILE A 141 9.33 -12.76 -11.32
C ILE A 141 9.19 -13.72 -12.52
N ASP A 142 10.18 -14.56 -12.74
CA ASP A 142 10.12 -15.56 -13.81
C ASP A 142 9.22 -16.72 -13.41
N THR A 143 8.06 -16.78 -14.03
CA THR A 143 7.05 -17.81 -13.75
C THR A 143 7.51 -19.24 -14.09
N GLU A 144 8.48 -19.39 -14.98
CA GLU A 144 9.02 -20.72 -15.33
C GLU A 144 9.99 -21.26 -14.27
N GLU A 145 10.56 -20.36 -13.47
CA GLU A 145 11.43 -20.72 -12.34
C GLU A 145 10.65 -21.01 -11.06
N ILE A 146 9.40 -20.50 -10.91
CA ILE A 146 8.60 -20.71 -9.71
C ILE A 146 8.33 -22.20 -9.47
N GLU A 147 7.90 -22.94 -10.52
CA GLU A 147 7.55 -24.36 -10.41
C GLU A 147 8.74 -25.24 -9.99
N LYS A 148 9.98 -24.80 -10.30
CA LYS A 148 11.20 -25.54 -9.95
C LYS A 148 11.55 -25.49 -8.47
N VAL A 149 11.04 -24.50 -7.75
CA VAL A 149 11.38 -24.26 -6.33
C VAL A 149 10.23 -24.57 -5.37
N ILE A 150 9.04 -24.83 -5.90
CA ILE A 150 7.87 -25.13 -5.06
C ILE A 150 8.06 -26.48 -4.37
N ASP A 151 7.91 -26.48 -3.05
CA ASP A 151 7.78 -27.67 -2.23
C ASP A 151 6.56 -27.58 -1.29
N LYS A 152 6.31 -28.62 -0.53
CA LYS A 152 5.17 -28.71 0.41
C LYS A 152 5.14 -27.62 1.50
N ASP A 153 6.27 -26.97 1.79
CA ASP A 153 6.44 -25.95 2.81
C ASP A 153 6.24 -24.55 2.22
N CYS A 154 6.22 -24.40 0.89
CA CYS A 154 5.85 -23.18 0.19
C CYS A 154 4.35 -22.92 0.38
N LYS A 155 3.99 -21.78 0.95
CA LYS A 155 2.60 -21.40 1.25
C LYS A 155 2.20 -20.06 0.67
N VAL A 156 3.14 -19.24 0.31
CA VAL A 156 2.90 -17.87 -0.13
C VAL A 156 3.75 -17.58 -1.36
N LEU A 157 3.15 -16.92 -2.33
CA LEU A 157 3.84 -16.21 -3.40
C LEU A 157 3.69 -14.71 -3.14
N PHE A 158 4.81 -14.02 -2.91
CA PHE A 158 4.85 -12.58 -2.66
C PHE A 158 5.85 -11.92 -3.59
N PHE A 159 5.38 -11.07 -4.46
CA PHE A 159 6.22 -10.39 -5.46
C PHE A 159 5.73 -8.96 -5.72
N SER A 160 6.60 -8.16 -6.35
CA SER A 160 6.30 -6.82 -6.84
C SER A 160 6.04 -6.82 -8.35
N HIS A 161 5.14 -5.95 -8.79
CA HIS A 161 5.01 -5.58 -10.20
C HIS A 161 6.06 -4.51 -10.51
N ASN A 162 7.25 -4.96 -10.92
CA ASN A 162 8.41 -4.09 -11.02
C ASN A 162 8.24 -3.00 -12.09
N PHE A 163 8.63 -1.78 -11.73
CA PHE A 163 8.56 -0.59 -12.59
C PHE A 163 7.17 -0.30 -13.16
N GLY A 164 6.11 -0.76 -12.50
CA GLY A 164 4.73 -0.57 -12.95
C GLY A 164 4.29 -1.53 -14.07
N THR A 165 5.14 -2.45 -14.50
CA THR A 165 4.81 -3.46 -15.49
C THR A 165 4.11 -4.64 -14.80
N PRO A 166 2.89 -5.02 -15.20
CA PRO A 166 2.23 -6.19 -14.62
C PRO A 166 3.03 -7.47 -14.89
N ALA A 167 3.22 -8.29 -13.87
CA ALA A 167 3.72 -9.65 -14.06
C ALA A 167 2.72 -10.50 -14.89
N ASN A 168 3.15 -11.64 -15.42
CA ASN A 168 2.26 -12.53 -16.17
C ASN A 168 1.24 -13.19 -15.24
N MET A 169 0.11 -12.51 -15.03
CA MET A 169 -0.88 -12.94 -14.06
C MET A 169 -1.62 -14.22 -14.45
N ASP A 170 -1.75 -14.53 -15.72
CA ASP A 170 -2.35 -15.80 -16.15
C ASP A 170 -1.53 -17.00 -15.65
N LYS A 171 -0.22 -16.97 -15.86
CA LYS A 171 0.68 -18.01 -15.36
C LYS A 171 0.73 -18.02 -13.83
N ILE A 172 0.83 -16.85 -13.20
CA ILE A 172 0.87 -16.73 -11.74
C ILE A 172 -0.39 -17.30 -11.10
N MET A 173 -1.57 -16.93 -11.59
CA MET A 173 -2.84 -17.41 -11.03
C MET A 173 -3.00 -18.92 -11.19
N LYS A 174 -2.54 -19.47 -12.33
CA LYS A 174 -2.52 -20.93 -12.54
C LYS A 174 -1.64 -21.63 -11.50
N ILE A 175 -0.41 -21.14 -11.29
CA ILE A 175 0.52 -21.68 -10.27
C ILE A 175 -0.08 -21.56 -8.86
N VAL A 176 -0.68 -20.43 -8.54
CA VAL A 176 -1.32 -20.17 -7.24
C VAL A 176 -2.45 -21.17 -6.98
N GLU A 177 -3.29 -21.45 -7.98
CA GLU A 177 -4.39 -22.41 -7.88
C GLU A 177 -3.89 -23.86 -7.80
N GLU A 178 -2.94 -24.26 -8.66
CA GLU A 178 -2.41 -25.63 -8.72
C GLU A 178 -1.66 -26.04 -7.44
N HIS A 179 -1.04 -25.08 -6.75
CA HIS A 179 -0.22 -25.32 -5.56
C HIS A 179 -0.84 -24.81 -4.26
N ASP A 180 -2.10 -24.35 -4.28
CA ASP A 180 -2.82 -23.79 -3.12
C ASP A 180 -1.99 -22.72 -2.38
N LEU A 181 -1.40 -21.78 -3.14
CA LEU A 181 -0.58 -20.71 -2.60
C LEU A 181 -1.43 -19.49 -2.21
N ILE A 182 -1.03 -18.80 -1.17
CA ILE A 182 -1.56 -17.48 -0.83
C ILE A 182 -0.80 -16.45 -1.67
N LEU A 183 -1.52 -15.68 -2.49
CA LEU A 183 -0.94 -14.64 -3.31
C LEU A 183 -0.99 -13.29 -2.59
N LEU A 184 0.18 -12.64 -2.48
CA LEU A 184 0.35 -11.26 -2.05
C LEU A 184 1.02 -10.45 -3.16
N GLU A 185 0.55 -9.23 -3.39
CA GLU A 185 1.09 -8.33 -4.42
C GLU A 185 1.71 -7.08 -3.78
N ASP A 186 2.98 -6.82 -4.03
CA ASP A 186 3.57 -5.50 -3.78
C ASP A 186 3.27 -4.63 -5.02
N ASN A 187 2.28 -3.76 -4.88
CA ASN A 187 1.77 -2.92 -5.96
C ASN A 187 2.24 -1.45 -5.83
N CYS A 188 3.34 -1.21 -5.10
CA CYS A 188 3.84 0.14 -4.84
C CYS A 188 4.19 0.89 -6.13
N ASP A 189 4.77 0.19 -7.11
CA ASP A 189 5.17 0.77 -8.39
C ASP A 189 4.11 0.65 -9.50
N ALA A 190 3.00 -0.05 -9.25
CA ALA A 190 2.05 -0.43 -10.29
C ALA A 190 0.60 0.01 -10.01
N LEU A 191 0.45 1.15 -9.32
CA LEU A 191 -0.89 1.69 -9.05
C LEU A 191 -1.68 1.89 -10.36
N ARG A 192 -2.83 1.21 -10.47
CA ARG A 192 -3.72 1.24 -11.65
C ARG A 192 -3.16 0.59 -12.93
N SER A 193 -2.00 -0.05 -12.87
CA SER A 193 -1.59 -0.94 -13.95
C SER A 193 -2.60 -2.07 -14.11
N GLN A 194 -2.74 -2.61 -15.31
CA GLN A 194 -3.74 -3.62 -15.62
C GLN A 194 -3.13 -4.78 -16.40
N PHE A 195 -3.58 -5.98 -16.07
CA PHE A 195 -3.38 -7.18 -16.86
C PHE A 195 -4.74 -7.69 -17.30
N ASP A 196 -4.97 -7.77 -18.60
CA ASP A 196 -6.25 -8.14 -19.22
C ASP A 196 -7.48 -7.41 -18.63
N GLY A 197 -7.33 -6.09 -18.42
CA GLY A 197 -8.39 -5.23 -17.91
C GLY A 197 -8.62 -5.31 -16.39
N LYS A 198 -7.95 -6.23 -15.67
CA LYS A 198 -8.00 -6.33 -14.21
C LYS A 198 -6.80 -5.59 -13.60
N VAL A 199 -7.07 -4.72 -12.63
CA VAL A 199 -6.01 -3.91 -11.99
C VAL A 199 -5.07 -4.77 -11.17
N THR A 200 -3.76 -4.48 -11.24
CA THR A 200 -2.75 -5.07 -10.35
C THR A 200 -3.04 -4.71 -8.90
N GLY A 201 -2.71 -5.60 -7.98
CA GLY A 201 -3.09 -5.48 -6.56
C GLY A 201 -4.48 -6.02 -6.23
N SER A 202 -5.22 -6.54 -7.23
CA SER A 202 -6.53 -7.15 -7.03
C SER A 202 -6.58 -8.65 -7.29
N PHE A 203 -5.46 -9.26 -7.67
CA PHE A 203 -5.39 -10.70 -7.95
C PHE A 203 -5.21 -11.51 -6.67
N GLY A 204 -4.37 -11.04 -5.76
CA GLY A 204 -4.08 -11.69 -4.50
C GLY A 204 -5.08 -11.38 -3.38
N VAL A 205 -4.85 -12.00 -2.23
CA VAL A 205 -5.69 -11.81 -1.05
C VAL A 205 -5.41 -10.48 -0.34
N MET A 206 -4.21 -9.94 -0.48
CA MET A 206 -3.81 -8.60 -0.04
C MET A 206 -2.80 -8.01 -1.00
N SER A 207 -2.79 -6.69 -1.07
CA SER A 207 -1.79 -5.94 -1.80
C SER A 207 -1.39 -4.67 -1.09
N SER A 208 -0.16 -4.21 -1.33
CA SER A 208 0.36 -2.96 -0.79
C SER A 208 0.37 -1.84 -1.83
N CYS A 209 0.38 -0.60 -1.37
CA CYS A 209 0.68 0.57 -2.16
C CYS A 209 1.50 1.56 -1.32
N SER A 210 2.32 2.37 -1.97
CA SER A 210 3.14 3.40 -1.32
C SER A 210 2.78 4.78 -1.82
N PHE A 211 2.84 5.76 -0.90
CA PHE A 211 2.66 7.18 -1.18
C PHE A 211 3.94 7.99 -0.94
N TYR A 212 5.10 7.34 -1.04
CA TYR A 212 6.40 7.99 -1.05
C TYR A 212 6.52 8.94 -2.26
N PRO A 213 7.30 10.02 -2.18
CA PRO A 213 7.36 11.06 -3.25
C PRO A 213 7.66 10.59 -4.66
N ALA A 214 8.30 9.46 -4.84
CA ALA A 214 8.62 8.92 -6.16
C ALA A 214 7.46 8.17 -6.83
N HIS A 215 6.42 7.79 -6.07
CA HIS A 215 5.30 7.01 -6.60
C HIS A 215 4.23 7.88 -7.29
N HIS A 216 3.24 7.25 -7.90
CA HIS A 216 2.20 7.86 -8.74
C HIS A 216 1.39 8.95 -8.04
N ILE A 217 1.11 8.75 -6.75
CA ILE A 217 0.53 9.76 -5.86
C ILE A 217 1.32 9.76 -4.55
N THR A 218 1.39 10.90 -3.88
CA THR A 218 2.18 11.03 -2.67
C THR A 218 1.47 11.79 -1.55
N LEU A 219 1.78 11.37 -0.32
CA LEU A 219 1.45 12.08 0.92
C LEU A 219 2.70 12.64 1.63
N GLY A 220 3.87 12.60 0.95
CA GLY A 220 5.18 12.75 1.58
C GLY A 220 5.66 11.41 2.13
N GLU A 221 4.98 10.86 3.11
CA GLU A 221 5.10 9.47 3.56
C GLU A 221 3.71 8.88 3.77
N GLY A 222 3.55 7.62 3.41
CA GLY A 222 2.30 6.91 3.55
C GLY A 222 2.29 5.60 2.80
N GLY A 223 1.34 4.75 3.14
CA GLY A 223 1.13 3.48 2.46
C GLY A 223 -0.29 2.98 2.65
N PHE A 224 -0.57 1.86 2.05
CA PHE A 224 -1.89 1.28 2.05
C PHE A 224 -1.82 -0.25 1.93
N VAL A 225 -2.69 -0.94 2.65
CA VAL A 225 -2.96 -2.36 2.45
C VAL A 225 -4.39 -2.50 1.93
N ALA A 226 -4.54 -3.08 0.75
CA ALA A 226 -5.83 -3.50 0.23
C ALA A 226 -6.06 -4.99 0.55
N CYS A 227 -7.28 -5.37 0.91
CA CYS A 227 -7.63 -6.71 1.37
C CYS A 227 -8.88 -7.23 0.66
N SER A 228 -8.86 -8.52 0.32
CA SER A 228 -9.96 -9.21 -0.37
C SER A 228 -11.17 -9.51 0.53
N ASN A 229 -11.00 -9.51 1.84
CA ASN A 229 -12.09 -9.79 2.77
C ASN A 229 -11.97 -9.03 4.08
N GLU A 230 -13.08 -8.92 4.79
CA GLU A 230 -13.21 -8.15 6.03
C GLU A 230 -12.33 -8.69 7.15
N ASN A 231 -12.16 -10.00 7.24
CA ASN A 231 -11.37 -10.61 8.30
C ASN A 231 -9.89 -10.23 8.20
N LEU A 232 -9.31 -10.26 6.99
CA LEU A 232 -7.95 -9.78 6.73
C LEU A 232 -7.85 -8.29 7.07
N ALA A 233 -8.78 -7.47 6.59
CA ALA A 233 -8.80 -6.03 6.87
C ALA A 233 -8.84 -5.73 8.37
N ARG A 234 -9.65 -6.47 9.13
CA ARG A 234 -9.75 -6.33 10.60
C ARG A 234 -8.43 -6.69 11.29
N VAL A 235 -7.78 -7.78 10.86
CA VAL A 235 -6.49 -8.19 11.42
C VAL A 235 -5.39 -7.18 11.09
N VAL A 236 -5.30 -6.72 9.84
CA VAL A 236 -4.33 -5.69 9.42
C VAL A 236 -4.53 -4.41 10.23
N ARG A 237 -5.78 -3.97 10.41
CA ARG A 237 -6.10 -2.78 11.21
C ARG A 237 -5.73 -2.96 12.67
N SER A 238 -6.01 -4.11 13.24
CA SER A 238 -5.61 -4.45 14.61
C SER A 238 -4.10 -4.39 14.80
N LEU A 239 -3.34 -4.98 13.88
CA LEU A 239 -1.87 -4.94 13.91
C LEU A 239 -1.31 -3.52 13.75
N ARG A 240 -1.90 -2.71 12.87
CA ARG A 240 -1.56 -1.29 12.74
C ARG A 240 -1.79 -0.53 14.05
N ASP A 241 -2.87 -0.84 14.74
CA ASP A 241 -3.36 -0.12 15.91
C ASP A 241 -3.04 -0.88 17.22
N TRP A 242 -1.78 -1.30 17.38
CA TRP A 242 -1.20 -1.92 18.59
C TRP A 242 -1.83 -3.26 19.01
N GLY A 243 -2.41 -4.00 18.09
CA GLY A 243 -3.07 -5.28 18.39
C GLY A 243 -4.45 -5.15 19.01
N ARG A 244 -5.07 -3.96 18.99
CA ARG A 244 -6.40 -3.74 19.55
C ARG A 244 -7.49 -4.40 18.71
N GLY A 245 -8.47 -4.99 19.39
CA GLY A 245 -9.69 -5.50 18.76
C GLY A 245 -10.76 -4.43 18.54
N CYS A 246 -10.61 -3.23 19.12
CA CYS A 246 -11.57 -2.15 18.99
C CYS A 246 -11.34 -1.32 17.72
N TYR A 247 -12.43 -0.73 17.24
CA TYR A 247 -12.45 0.13 16.07
C TYR A 247 -12.97 1.51 16.48
N CYS A 248 -12.04 2.36 16.91
CA CYS A 248 -12.36 3.74 17.34
C CYS A 248 -11.90 4.72 16.26
N ILE A 249 -12.85 5.39 15.59
CA ILE A 249 -12.54 6.44 14.61
C ILE A 249 -13.23 7.75 15.01
N GLY A 250 -12.41 8.81 15.20
CA GLY A 250 -12.90 10.15 15.43
C GLY A 250 -13.74 10.32 16.68
N LYS A 251 -14.67 11.30 16.66
CA LYS A 251 -15.57 11.62 17.77
C LYS A 251 -16.52 10.47 18.17
N LYS A 252 -16.70 9.47 17.31
CA LYS A 252 -17.51 8.27 17.58
C LYS A 252 -16.79 7.20 18.39
N ALA A 253 -15.55 7.45 18.81
CA ALA A 253 -14.78 6.53 19.63
C ALA A 253 -15.49 6.09 20.92
N ASN A 254 -16.38 6.94 21.47
CA ASN A 254 -17.14 6.67 22.69
C ASN A 254 -18.45 5.89 22.45
N GLU A 255 -18.80 5.60 21.20
CA GLU A 255 -20.04 4.87 20.85
C GLU A 255 -19.80 3.38 20.56
N SER A 256 -18.64 2.82 20.92
CA SER A 256 -18.45 1.38 20.75
C SER A 256 -19.46 0.64 21.64
N LYS A 257 -20.35 -0.11 21.03
CA LYS A 257 -21.41 -0.89 21.70
C LYS A 257 -20.86 -1.96 22.69
N THR A 258 -19.54 -2.14 22.74
CA THR A 258 -18.87 -3.14 23.58
C THR A 258 -18.15 -2.56 24.79
N GLY A 259 -18.06 -1.22 24.92
CA GLY A 259 -17.45 -0.58 26.13
C GLY A 259 -16.00 -0.95 26.42
N THR A 260 -15.33 -1.68 25.53
CA THR A 260 -13.97 -2.15 25.69
C THR A 260 -13.07 -1.48 24.65
N CYS A 261 -12.34 -0.46 25.07
CA CYS A 261 -11.08 -0.07 24.45
C CYS A 261 -9.95 -0.79 25.13
#